data_10b19b8c1cb514049e91fb79eaa71d83
#
_entry.id   10b19b8c1cb514049e91fb79eaa71d83
#
_cell.length_a   1.000
_cell.length_b   1.000
_cell.length_c   1.000
_cell.angle_alpha   90.00
_cell.angle_beta   90.00
_cell.angle_gamma   90.00
#
_symmetry.space_group_name_H-M   'P 1'
#
loop_
_entity.id
_entity.type
_entity.pdbx_description
1 polymer ?
#
loop_
_entity_poly.entity_id
_entity_poly.type
_entity_poly.pdbx_seq_one_letter_code
_entity_poly.pdbx_strand_id
1 'polypeptide(L)'
;MSDTTINRLTMAKAEGKRLRKKVAREDHATLELPKHRDVLDLIHQRNKGRIPELIPVRMQRMSASAFAFFRGSADLMAYDLTASPTIGLNMVLCGDAHLANFGLFASPERRVLFDLNDFDESGIGPWEWDIKRLAASAVLAAREGDVHADDDDARDIVINLVDNYRTAMAVSYTHLRAHETS
;
A
#
# COMPACT_ATOMS: atom_id res chain seq x y z
N MET A 1 -12.51 22.92 -21.37
CA MET A 1 -12.31 21.44 -21.32
C MET A 1 -12.92 20.87 -22.60
N SER A 2 -12.19 20.05 -23.35
CA SER A 2 -12.73 19.47 -24.60
C SER A 2 -13.82 18.45 -24.30
N ASP A 3 -14.77 18.29 -25.23
CA ASP A 3 -15.90 17.34 -25.13
C ASP A 3 -15.45 15.89 -24.86
N THR A 4 -14.32 15.50 -25.45
CA THR A 4 -13.67 14.19 -25.25
C THR A 4 -13.21 13.96 -23.80
N THR A 5 -12.78 15.04 -23.10
CA THR A 5 -12.31 14.99 -21.72
C THR A 5 -13.47 14.77 -20.75
N ILE A 6 -14.58 15.49 -20.97
CA ILE A 6 -15.81 15.36 -20.16
C ILE A 6 -16.37 13.93 -20.30
N ASN A 7 -16.35 13.39 -21.50
CA ASN A 7 -16.86 12.04 -21.77
C ASN A 7 -16.05 10.96 -21.02
N ARG A 8 -14.70 11.02 -21.05
CA ARG A 8 -13.83 10.05 -20.34
C ARG A 8 -13.98 10.12 -18.83
N LEU A 9 -14.14 11.33 -18.24
CA LEU A 9 -14.42 11.49 -16.81
C LEU A 9 -15.74 10.84 -16.41
N THR A 10 -16.75 11.04 -17.24
CA THR A 10 -18.08 10.47 -17.01
C THR A 10 -18.02 8.94 -17.07
N MET A 11 -17.31 8.38 -18.03
CA MET A 11 -17.09 6.93 -18.16
C MET A 11 -16.31 6.37 -16.98
N ALA A 12 -15.22 7.00 -16.55
CA ALA A 12 -14.43 6.57 -15.40
C ALA A 12 -15.25 6.60 -14.10
N LYS A 13 -16.08 7.63 -13.90
CA LYS A 13 -17.00 7.71 -12.76
C LYS A 13 -18.09 6.63 -12.81
N ALA A 14 -18.63 6.33 -13.97
CA ALA A 14 -19.62 5.27 -14.15
C ALA A 14 -19.01 3.89 -13.86
N GLU A 15 -17.80 3.64 -14.37
CA GLU A 15 -17.06 2.41 -14.08
C GLU A 15 -16.73 2.28 -12.60
N GLY A 16 -16.25 3.32 -11.94
CA GLY A 16 -16.02 3.32 -10.50
C GLY A 16 -17.30 3.04 -9.69
N LYS A 17 -18.48 3.53 -10.16
CA LYS A 17 -19.75 3.16 -9.54
C LYS A 17 -20.10 1.68 -9.74
N ARG A 18 -19.80 1.13 -10.92
CA ARG A 18 -20.02 -0.28 -11.23
C ARG A 18 -19.16 -1.18 -10.36
N LEU A 19 -17.88 -0.86 -10.21
CA LEU A 19 -16.93 -1.60 -9.37
C LEU A 19 -17.36 -1.61 -7.90
N ARG A 20 -17.84 -0.48 -7.36
CA ARG A 20 -18.40 -0.41 -5.99
C ARG A 20 -19.67 -1.23 -5.76
N LYS A 21 -20.37 -1.63 -6.81
CA LYS A 21 -21.47 -2.60 -6.69
C LYS A 21 -20.97 -4.04 -6.57
N LYS A 22 -19.75 -4.29 -7.08
CA LYS A 22 -19.11 -5.62 -7.01
C LYS A 22 -18.50 -5.85 -5.61
N VAL A 23 -17.84 -4.84 -5.07
CA VAL A 23 -17.28 -4.83 -3.72
C VAL A 23 -17.65 -3.50 -3.08
N ALA A 24 -18.43 -3.52 -2.01
CA ALA A 24 -18.80 -2.32 -1.29
C ALA A 24 -17.58 -1.72 -0.56
N ARG A 25 -17.67 -0.46 -0.15
CA ARG A 25 -16.55 0.19 0.54
C ARG A 25 -16.25 -0.46 1.88
N GLU A 26 -17.28 -0.89 2.55
CA GLU A 26 -17.25 -1.56 3.86
C GLU A 26 -16.52 -2.91 3.76
N ASP A 27 -16.65 -3.61 2.64
CA ASP A 27 -16.02 -4.91 2.40
C ASP A 27 -14.48 -4.81 2.36
N HIS A 28 -13.93 -3.64 2.02
CA HIS A 28 -12.48 -3.42 2.07
C HIS A 28 -11.89 -3.46 3.48
N ALA A 29 -12.71 -3.29 4.53
CA ALA A 29 -12.32 -3.47 5.92
C ALA A 29 -12.28 -4.94 6.35
N THR A 30 -12.88 -5.84 5.56
CA THR A 30 -12.90 -7.26 5.87
C THR A 30 -11.53 -7.88 5.60
N LEU A 31 -10.96 -8.49 6.63
CA LEU A 31 -9.75 -9.29 6.51
C LEU A 31 -10.14 -10.77 6.57
N GLU A 32 -10.15 -11.41 5.42
CA GLU A 32 -10.24 -12.87 5.34
C GLU A 32 -8.83 -13.43 5.20
N LEU A 33 -8.51 -14.45 6.00
CA LEU A 33 -7.21 -15.09 5.92
C LEU A 33 -7.30 -16.38 5.11
N PRO A 34 -6.27 -16.70 4.30
CA PRO A 34 -6.22 -17.95 3.55
C PRO A 34 -6.32 -19.17 4.47
N LYS A 35 -7.02 -20.22 4.00
CA LYS A 35 -7.06 -21.51 4.71
C LYS A 35 -5.65 -22.09 4.79
N HIS A 36 -5.34 -22.74 5.90
CA HIS A 36 -4.02 -23.36 6.15
C HIS A 36 -2.85 -22.38 6.17
N ARG A 37 -3.10 -21.14 6.59
CA ARG A 37 -2.06 -20.12 6.75
C ARG A 37 -1.06 -20.54 7.82
N ASP A 38 0.19 -20.73 7.41
CA ASP A 38 1.33 -20.97 8.32
C ASP A 38 2.36 -19.85 8.16
N VAL A 39 2.43 -18.97 9.16
CA VAL A 39 3.30 -17.79 9.15
C VAL A 39 4.77 -18.20 9.15
N LEU A 40 5.13 -19.24 9.90
CA LEU A 40 6.52 -19.67 10.02
C LEU A 40 6.99 -20.32 8.73
N ASP A 41 6.14 -21.11 8.08
CA ASP A 41 6.47 -21.69 6.78
C ASP A 41 6.65 -20.61 5.71
N LEU A 42 5.77 -19.62 5.65
CA LEU A 42 5.90 -18.50 4.72
C LEU A 42 7.21 -17.72 4.93
N ILE A 43 7.60 -17.44 6.19
CA ILE A 43 8.87 -16.80 6.52
C ILE A 43 10.05 -17.69 6.13
N HIS A 44 9.97 -19.00 6.38
CA HIS A 44 11.03 -19.94 5.98
C HIS A 44 11.18 -20.01 4.47
N GLN A 45 10.08 -20.04 3.73
CA GLN A 45 10.11 -20.01 2.27
C GLN A 45 10.75 -18.72 1.75
N ARG A 46 10.41 -17.58 2.33
CA ARG A 46 10.99 -16.27 1.96
C ARG A 46 12.49 -16.19 2.26
N ASN A 47 12.97 -16.92 3.24
CA ASN A 47 14.38 -16.97 3.57
C ASN A 47 15.19 -17.90 2.63
N LYS A 48 14.53 -18.74 1.82
CA LYS A 48 15.22 -19.55 0.80
C LYS A 48 15.85 -18.61 -0.23
N GLY A 49 17.14 -18.83 -0.52
CA GLY A 49 17.90 -17.99 -1.45
C GLY A 49 18.54 -16.75 -0.83
N ARG A 50 18.30 -16.47 0.46
CA ARG A 50 19.04 -15.44 1.21
C ARG A 50 20.36 -15.99 1.71
N ILE A 51 21.30 -15.10 2.03
CA ILE A 51 22.60 -15.44 2.63
C ILE A 51 22.34 -16.03 4.02
N PRO A 52 22.68 -17.31 4.28
CA PRO A 52 22.30 -18.01 5.51
C PRO A 52 22.75 -17.31 6.80
N GLU A 53 23.96 -16.73 6.78
CA GLU A 53 24.57 -16.04 7.93
C GLU A 53 23.81 -14.77 8.31
N LEU A 54 23.05 -14.16 7.38
CA LEU A 54 22.27 -12.96 7.62
C LEU A 54 20.83 -13.25 8.08
N ILE A 55 20.35 -14.50 7.94
CA ILE A 55 18.99 -14.86 8.35
C ILE A 55 18.76 -14.61 9.85
N PRO A 56 19.65 -15.03 10.78
CA PRO A 56 19.44 -14.77 12.21
C PRO A 56 19.38 -13.27 12.53
N VAL A 57 20.22 -12.45 11.90
CA VAL A 57 20.24 -11.00 12.08
C VAL A 57 18.93 -10.38 11.58
N ARG A 58 18.42 -10.84 10.43
CA ARG A 58 17.13 -10.40 9.88
C ARG A 58 15.98 -10.77 10.85
N MET A 59 15.95 -12.00 11.32
CA MET A 59 14.91 -12.47 12.24
C MET A 59 14.94 -11.69 13.56
N GLN A 60 16.12 -11.42 14.11
CA GLN A 60 16.28 -10.60 15.30
C GLN A 60 15.73 -9.18 15.10
N ARG A 61 16.04 -8.55 13.94
CA ARG A 61 15.51 -7.22 13.61
C ARG A 61 13.99 -7.22 13.45
N MET A 62 13.45 -8.23 12.78
CA MET A 62 11.99 -8.38 12.61
C MET A 62 11.26 -8.61 13.94
N SER A 63 11.88 -9.30 14.90
CA SER A 63 11.28 -9.57 16.21
C SER A 63 11.37 -8.41 17.21
N ALA A 64 12.00 -7.29 16.83
CA ALA A 64 12.19 -6.16 17.74
C ALA A 64 10.88 -5.41 18.05
N SER A 65 9.94 -5.35 17.12
CA SER A 65 8.65 -4.71 17.29
C SER A 65 7.64 -5.15 16.23
N ALA A 66 6.35 -4.84 16.42
CA ALA A 66 5.32 -5.13 15.42
C ALA A 66 5.56 -4.36 14.11
N PHE A 67 5.97 -3.09 14.18
CA PHE A 67 6.34 -2.32 13.00
C PHE A 67 7.57 -2.90 12.27
N ALA A 68 8.59 -3.34 13.03
CA ALA A 68 9.77 -3.97 12.45
C ALA A 68 9.43 -5.31 11.76
N PHE A 69 8.54 -6.11 12.37
CA PHE A 69 8.03 -7.34 11.75
C PHE A 69 7.25 -7.04 10.47
N PHE A 70 6.36 -6.06 10.53
CA PHE A 70 5.54 -5.64 9.39
C PHE A 70 6.41 -5.23 8.19
N ARG A 71 7.44 -4.42 8.41
CA ARG A 71 8.41 -4.02 7.37
C ARG A 71 9.09 -5.21 6.70
N GLY A 72 9.40 -6.26 7.46
CA GLY A 72 10.09 -7.44 6.94
C GLY A 72 9.17 -8.50 6.31
N SER A 73 7.85 -8.29 6.26
CA SER A 73 6.85 -9.29 5.91
C SER A 73 5.84 -8.83 4.85
N ALA A 74 6.33 -8.18 3.79
CA ALA A 74 5.49 -7.72 2.68
C ALA A 74 4.74 -8.89 2.00
N ASP A 75 5.46 -9.96 1.73
CA ASP A 75 4.97 -11.20 1.13
C ASP A 75 3.91 -11.89 1.97
N LEU A 76 4.04 -11.88 3.30
CA LEU A 76 3.03 -12.41 4.21
C LEU A 76 1.72 -11.61 4.11
N MET A 77 1.80 -10.28 4.10
CA MET A 77 0.60 -9.45 3.92
C MET A 77 -0.02 -9.66 2.54
N ALA A 78 0.78 -9.73 1.48
CA ALA A 78 0.29 -10.01 0.14
C ALA A 78 -0.43 -11.37 0.08
N TYR A 79 0.15 -12.41 0.70
CA TYR A 79 -0.49 -13.72 0.83
C TYR A 79 -1.84 -13.63 1.58
N ASP A 80 -1.87 -12.95 2.72
CA ASP A 80 -3.09 -12.75 3.51
C ASP A 80 -4.18 -12.03 2.71
N LEU A 81 -3.81 -11.00 1.94
CA LEU A 81 -4.75 -10.22 1.13
C LEU A 81 -5.31 -10.98 -0.08
N THR A 82 -4.72 -12.13 -0.47
CA THR A 82 -5.29 -12.95 -1.56
C THR A 82 -6.68 -13.47 -1.27
N ALA A 83 -7.04 -13.66 0.01
CA ALA A 83 -8.36 -14.09 0.42
C ALA A 83 -9.35 -12.94 0.62
N SER A 84 -8.86 -11.69 0.69
CA SER A 84 -9.70 -10.52 0.91
C SER A 84 -10.42 -10.06 -0.36
N PRO A 85 -11.61 -9.46 -0.26
CA PRO A 85 -12.33 -8.94 -1.42
C PRO A 85 -11.52 -7.89 -2.19
N THR A 86 -11.50 -8.00 -3.51
CA THR A 86 -10.90 -7.01 -4.42
C THR A 86 -11.85 -6.60 -5.51
N ILE A 87 -11.77 -5.36 -5.99
CA ILE A 87 -12.60 -4.88 -7.11
C ILE A 87 -12.13 -5.45 -8.46
N GLY A 88 -10.96 -6.09 -8.51
CA GLY A 88 -10.37 -6.65 -9.71
C GLY A 88 -9.69 -5.61 -10.61
N LEU A 89 -9.34 -4.45 -10.08
CA LEU A 89 -8.52 -3.45 -10.77
C LEU A 89 -7.06 -3.68 -10.39
N ASN A 90 -6.29 -4.25 -11.30
CA ASN A 90 -4.86 -4.48 -11.11
C ASN A 90 -4.05 -3.33 -11.69
N MET A 91 -2.94 -3.00 -11.00
CA MET A 91 -1.98 -2.01 -11.44
C MET A 91 -0.56 -2.43 -11.01
N VAL A 92 0.44 -1.67 -11.43
CA VAL A 92 1.79 -1.82 -10.90
C VAL A 92 1.78 -1.31 -9.46
N LEU A 93 2.16 -2.20 -8.54
CA LEU A 93 2.28 -1.91 -7.11
C LEU A 93 3.74 -1.66 -6.75
N CYS A 94 3.98 -0.87 -5.70
CA CYS A 94 5.24 -0.83 -4.98
C CYS A 94 5.51 -2.20 -4.30
N GLY A 95 4.45 -2.86 -3.82
CA GLY A 95 4.49 -4.16 -3.14
C GLY A 95 4.86 -4.06 -1.67
N ASP A 96 5.75 -3.13 -1.29
CA ASP A 96 6.13 -2.84 0.09
C ASP A 96 5.93 -1.36 0.46
N ALA A 97 4.73 -0.83 0.23
CA ALA A 97 4.37 0.57 0.48
C ALA A 97 4.19 0.90 1.98
N HIS A 98 5.10 0.47 2.85
CA HIS A 98 5.07 0.85 4.26
C HIS A 98 5.64 2.26 4.48
N LEU A 99 5.25 2.92 5.59
CA LEU A 99 5.61 4.31 5.88
C LEU A 99 7.12 4.61 5.80
N ALA A 100 7.97 3.71 6.30
CA ALA A 100 9.43 3.90 6.29
C ALA A 100 10.08 3.62 4.92
N ASN A 101 9.30 3.25 3.88
CA ASN A 101 9.78 3.15 2.50
C ASN A 101 9.64 4.48 1.74
N PHE A 102 9.09 5.51 2.38
CA PHE A 102 9.06 6.86 1.82
C PHE A 102 10.20 7.68 2.41
N GLY A 103 10.94 8.38 1.57
CA GLY A 103 12.07 9.17 2.02
C GLY A 103 12.52 10.23 1.03
N LEU A 104 13.50 10.99 1.46
CA LEU A 104 14.13 12.03 0.65
C LEU A 104 15.33 11.45 -0.09
N PHE A 105 15.43 11.72 -1.39
CA PHE A 105 16.59 11.38 -2.19
C PHE A 105 16.88 12.44 -3.25
N ALA A 106 18.08 12.45 -3.79
CA ALA A 106 18.46 13.37 -4.87
C ALA A 106 18.19 12.73 -6.24
N SER A 107 17.45 13.45 -7.10
CA SER A 107 17.30 13.04 -8.50
C SER A 107 18.62 13.21 -9.27
N PRO A 108 18.76 12.64 -10.48
CA PRO A 108 19.92 12.86 -11.35
C PRO A 108 20.17 14.35 -11.63
N GLU A 109 19.12 15.18 -11.64
CA GLU A 109 19.18 16.63 -11.81
C GLU A 109 19.53 17.39 -10.52
N ARG A 110 19.91 16.68 -9.44
CA ARG A 110 20.25 17.20 -8.11
C ARG A 110 19.09 17.94 -7.41
N ARG A 111 17.86 17.52 -7.68
CA ARG A 111 16.67 18.01 -6.96
C ARG A 111 16.36 17.04 -5.82
N VAL A 112 16.03 17.59 -4.66
CA VAL A 112 15.54 16.76 -3.54
C VAL A 112 14.09 16.37 -3.84
N LEU A 113 13.84 15.07 -3.87
CA LEU A 113 12.52 14.47 -4.05
C LEU A 113 12.15 13.69 -2.81
N PHE A 114 10.85 13.66 -2.51
CA PHE A 114 10.27 12.78 -1.50
C PHE A 114 9.38 11.77 -2.23
N ASP A 115 9.78 10.52 -2.19
CA ASP A 115 9.05 9.44 -2.90
C ASP A 115 9.40 8.08 -2.27
N LEU A 116 8.94 7.01 -2.89
CA LEU A 116 9.30 5.63 -2.56
C LEU A 116 10.78 5.38 -2.86
N ASN A 117 11.45 4.69 -1.93
CA ASN A 117 12.90 4.41 -2.03
C ASN A 117 13.23 3.00 -2.51
N ASP A 118 12.31 2.05 -2.35
CA ASP A 118 12.56 0.64 -2.62
C ASP A 118 11.39 0.02 -3.39
N PHE A 119 11.71 -0.66 -4.48
CA PHE A 119 10.78 -1.31 -5.39
C PHE A 119 11.08 -2.81 -5.58
N ASP A 120 11.88 -3.42 -4.71
CA ASP A 120 12.30 -4.83 -4.83
C ASP A 120 11.10 -5.81 -4.77
N GLU A 121 10.01 -5.42 -4.12
CA GLU A 121 8.78 -6.20 -4.01
C GLU A 121 7.70 -5.78 -5.03
N SER A 122 8.08 -4.94 -6.01
CA SER A 122 7.12 -4.42 -6.99
C SER A 122 6.55 -5.52 -7.88
N GLY A 123 5.28 -5.37 -8.26
CA GLY A 123 4.59 -6.36 -9.09
C GLY A 123 3.23 -5.86 -9.58
N ILE A 124 2.50 -6.72 -10.28
CA ILE A 124 1.13 -6.42 -10.71
C ILE A 124 0.16 -7.06 -9.73
N GLY A 125 -0.72 -6.25 -9.15
CA GLY A 125 -1.72 -6.72 -8.20
C GLY A 125 -2.86 -5.74 -7.96
N PRO A 126 -3.81 -6.08 -7.08
CA PRO A 126 -4.93 -5.21 -6.73
C PRO A 126 -4.46 -3.88 -6.14
N TRP A 127 -4.94 -2.77 -6.70
CA TRP A 127 -4.51 -1.40 -6.32
C TRP A 127 -4.64 -1.10 -4.82
N GLU A 128 -5.60 -1.73 -4.16
CA GLU A 128 -5.87 -1.54 -2.74
C GLU A 128 -4.78 -2.09 -1.82
N TRP A 129 -3.90 -2.99 -2.30
CA TRP A 129 -2.89 -3.63 -1.46
C TRP A 129 -1.86 -2.64 -0.93
N ASP A 130 -1.33 -1.76 -1.79
CA ASP A 130 -0.37 -0.73 -1.37
C ASP A 130 -1.00 0.24 -0.37
N ILE A 131 -2.26 0.64 -0.59
CA ILE A 131 -2.95 1.54 0.33
C ILE A 131 -3.22 0.88 1.68
N LYS A 132 -3.63 -0.39 1.69
CA LYS A 132 -3.81 -1.16 2.93
C LYS A 132 -2.49 -1.31 3.67
N ARG A 133 -1.38 -1.55 2.94
CA ARG A 133 -0.06 -1.66 3.53
C ARG A 133 0.41 -0.34 4.14
N LEU A 134 0.23 0.76 3.44
CA LEU A 134 0.56 2.09 3.97
C LEU A 134 -0.26 2.42 5.21
N ALA A 135 -1.58 2.21 5.17
CA ALA A 135 -2.47 2.48 6.29
C ALA A 135 -2.11 1.65 7.53
N ALA A 136 -1.91 0.35 7.38
CA ALA A 136 -1.50 -0.52 8.47
C ALA A 136 -0.15 -0.12 9.07
N SER A 137 0.82 0.26 8.23
CA SER A 137 2.13 0.71 8.69
C SER A 137 2.06 2.03 9.46
N ALA A 138 1.20 2.95 9.06
CA ALA A 138 0.99 4.22 9.75
C ALA A 138 0.39 4.01 11.15
N VAL A 139 -0.59 3.13 11.28
CA VAL A 139 -1.18 2.75 12.58
C VAL A 139 -0.14 2.09 13.48
N LEU A 140 0.65 1.14 12.96
CA LEU A 140 1.68 0.48 13.75
C LEU A 140 2.75 1.46 14.23
N ALA A 141 3.21 2.35 13.34
CA ALA A 141 4.19 3.38 13.71
C ALA A 141 3.65 4.34 14.79
N ALA A 142 2.39 4.73 14.70
CA ALA A 142 1.76 5.61 15.68
C ALA A 142 1.55 4.92 17.05
N ARG A 143 1.26 3.63 17.07
CA ARG A 143 1.12 2.86 18.31
C ARG A 143 2.44 2.58 19.01
N GLU A 144 3.50 2.35 18.25
CA GLU A 144 4.85 2.07 18.80
C GLU A 144 5.65 3.32 19.10
N GLY A 145 5.34 4.44 18.44
CA GLY A 145 6.03 5.71 18.63
C GLY A 145 5.64 6.43 19.93
N ASP A 146 6.21 7.60 20.14
CA ASP A 146 5.96 8.43 21.34
C ASP A 146 4.49 8.87 21.48
N VAL A 147 3.71 8.80 20.40
CA VAL A 147 2.28 9.18 20.37
C VAL A 147 1.42 8.16 21.11
N HIS A 148 1.80 6.88 21.12
CA HIS A 148 1.04 5.79 21.74
C HIS A 148 -0.46 5.80 21.33
N ALA A 149 -0.71 5.94 20.02
CA ALA A 149 -2.05 6.10 19.45
C ALA A 149 -3.03 5.01 19.94
N ASP A 150 -4.17 5.43 20.41
CA ASP A 150 -5.29 4.54 20.74
C ASP A 150 -6.10 4.12 19.49
N ASP A 151 -7.24 3.48 19.68
CA ASP A 151 -8.06 2.99 18.57
C ASP A 151 -8.76 4.12 17.80
N ASP A 152 -9.10 5.22 18.47
CA ASP A 152 -9.71 6.38 17.82
C ASP A 152 -8.65 7.14 17.01
N ASP A 153 -7.44 7.34 17.55
CA ASP A 153 -6.31 7.90 16.83
C ASP A 153 -5.96 7.06 15.59
N ALA A 154 -5.91 5.73 15.75
CA ALA A 154 -5.64 4.80 14.66
C ALA A 154 -6.68 4.91 13.54
N ARG A 155 -7.96 5.07 13.90
CA ARG A 155 -9.06 5.28 12.95
C ARG A 155 -8.89 6.60 12.20
N ASP A 156 -8.58 7.67 12.89
CA ASP A 156 -8.40 8.99 12.31
C ASP A 156 -7.18 9.03 11.36
N ILE A 157 -6.09 8.37 11.71
CA ILE A 157 -4.92 8.19 10.84
C ILE A 157 -5.34 7.54 9.51
N VAL A 158 -6.10 6.44 9.56
CA VAL A 158 -6.53 5.72 8.35
C VAL A 158 -7.49 6.58 7.51
N ILE A 159 -8.46 7.24 8.15
CA ILE A 159 -9.41 8.12 7.44
C ILE A 159 -8.67 9.24 6.73
N ASN A 160 -7.78 9.94 7.43
CA ASN A 160 -7.00 11.05 6.87
C ASN A 160 -6.08 10.57 5.73
N LEU A 161 -5.44 9.41 5.87
CA LEU A 161 -4.60 8.83 4.82
C LEU A 161 -5.41 8.56 3.55
N VAL A 162 -6.56 7.88 3.68
CA VAL A 162 -7.41 7.53 2.53
C VAL A 162 -7.99 8.77 1.87
N ASP A 163 -8.41 9.79 2.63
CA ASP A 163 -8.96 11.02 2.08
C ASP A 163 -7.89 11.86 1.36
N ASN A 164 -6.67 11.92 1.91
CA ASN A 164 -5.55 12.57 1.22
C ASN A 164 -5.16 11.83 -0.06
N TYR A 165 -5.10 10.48 -0.04
CA TYR A 165 -4.87 9.68 -1.23
C TYR A 165 -5.93 9.96 -2.31
N ARG A 166 -7.21 9.95 -1.96
CA ARG A 166 -8.31 10.25 -2.89
C ARG A 166 -8.20 11.65 -3.49
N THR A 167 -7.82 12.63 -2.67
CA THR A 167 -7.61 14.02 -3.11
C THR A 167 -6.44 14.11 -4.07
N ALA A 168 -5.30 13.49 -3.73
CA ALA A 168 -4.11 13.46 -4.59
C ALA A 168 -4.40 12.80 -5.94
N MET A 169 -5.11 11.67 -5.95
CA MET A 169 -5.50 10.99 -7.19
C MET A 169 -6.42 11.85 -8.06
N ALA A 170 -7.35 12.60 -7.47
CA ALA A 170 -8.23 13.50 -8.20
C ALA A 170 -7.47 14.69 -8.83
N VAL A 171 -6.50 15.24 -8.10
CA VAL A 171 -5.64 16.36 -8.58
C VAL A 171 -4.68 15.87 -9.67
N SER A 172 -3.99 14.75 -9.46
CA SER A 172 -3.05 14.18 -10.44
C SER A 172 -3.73 13.88 -11.77
N TYR A 173 -4.95 13.36 -11.73
CA TYR A 173 -5.74 13.11 -12.94
C TYR A 173 -6.04 14.39 -13.73
N THR A 174 -6.22 15.54 -13.08
CA THR A 174 -6.45 16.83 -13.74
C THR A 174 -5.16 17.44 -14.28
N HIS A 175 -4.03 17.29 -13.58
CA HIS A 175 -2.73 17.84 -13.97
C HIS A 175 -2.07 17.10 -15.15
N LEU A 176 -2.06 15.77 -15.16
CA LEU A 176 -1.52 14.97 -16.25
C LEU A 176 -2.13 15.34 -17.60
N ARG A 177 -3.39 15.79 -17.61
CA ARG A 177 -4.08 16.21 -18.82
C ARG A 177 -3.77 17.62 -19.29
N ALA A 178 -3.36 18.51 -18.42
CA ALA A 178 -2.93 19.84 -18.83
C ALA A 178 -1.64 19.79 -19.68
N HIS A 179 -0.81 18.77 -19.49
CA HIS A 179 0.43 18.55 -20.25
C HIS A 179 0.24 17.76 -21.55
N GLU A 180 -0.85 16.96 -21.69
CA GLU A 180 -1.15 16.25 -22.94
C GLU A 180 -1.79 17.13 -24.03
N THR A 181 -2.20 18.34 -23.69
CA THR A 181 -2.86 19.30 -24.61
C THR A 181 -1.99 20.50 -24.98
N SER A 182 -0.71 20.48 -24.60
CA SER A 182 0.34 21.46 -25.02
C SER A 182 1.25 20.80 -26.02
#